data_00db88b4eae7ab9ad20e00abb5b3da90
#
_entry.id   00db88b4eae7ab9ad20e00abb5b3da90
#
_cell.length_a   1.000
_cell.length_b   1.000
_cell.length_c   1.000
_cell.angle_alpha   90.00
_cell.angle_beta   90.00
_cell.angle_gamma   90.00
#
_symmetry.space_group_name_H-M   'P 1'
#
loop_
_entity.id
_entity.type
_entity.pdbx_description
1 polymer ?
#
loop_
_entity_poly.entity_id
_entity_poly.type
_entity_poly.pdbx_seq_one_letter_code
_entity_poly.pdbx_strand_id
1 'polypeptide(L)'
;VADPSHGESLADPRRRDVAVFAGLAVLVLAVSLLSVGIGAIPIAPSRILDVLMQGGADPALARDSLVILNIRLPRTLLGLMVGAGLAVSGALMQGLFRNPLADPALVGVSAGAGLAAACIIVLGDRLLVAFGLPGPLPYAVLPAAAFCGGLVATLGLYLVATRSGRTSVATMLLAGIALGALSGAMTGLLVYASDDRQLRDLTFWSLGSLGGSTWTKVAATAPAILPVLIAVPFLGRGLNALVLGEAEAFHLGIPVERLKRAAILLVAIAVGAGVAAAGVIGFVGLVVPHTLRLMIGPEHRRLLPASALLGGALLVLADVAARLVVAPAELPIGIVTALVGAPVFLWLLLARTRTLDV
;
A
#
# COMPACT_ATOMS: atom_id res chain seq x y z
N VAL A 1 -17.49 51.36 19.10
CA VAL A 1 -16.93 50.51 20.15
C VAL A 1 -17.07 49.06 19.64
N ALA A 2 -16.04 48.51 19.05
CA ALA A 2 -16.01 47.13 18.59
C ALA A 2 -15.58 46.28 19.80
N ASP A 3 -16.37 45.26 20.12
CA ASP A 3 -16.12 44.28 21.18
C ASP A 3 -14.98 43.30 20.74
N PRO A 4 -13.89 43.21 21.49
CA PRO A 4 -12.73 42.35 21.15
C PRO A 4 -12.81 40.93 21.72
N SER A 5 -14.02 40.34 21.85
CA SER A 5 -14.21 39.06 22.56
C SER A 5 -14.40 37.82 21.67
N HIS A 6 -13.90 37.79 20.45
CA HIS A 6 -13.76 36.54 19.66
C HIS A 6 -12.28 36.21 19.42
N GLY A 7 -11.56 36.01 20.50
CA GLY A 7 -10.30 35.29 20.48
C GLY A 7 -10.53 33.78 20.31
N GLU A 8 -10.84 33.33 19.10
CA GLU A 8 -10.58 31.90 18.77
C GLU A 8 -9.11 31.64 19.00
N SER A 9 -8.81 30.92 20.07
CA SER A 9 -7.47 30.41 20.36
C SER A 9 -7.08 29.50 19.21
N LEU A 10 -6.41 30.07 18.20
CA LEU A 10 -5.74 29.30 17.14
C LEU A 10 -4.75 28.39 17.84
N ALA A 11 -5.14 27.12 18.06
CA ALA A 11 -4.28 26.12 18.65
C ALA A 11 -2.93 26.13 17.91
N ASP A 12 -1.85 26.27 18.66
CA ASP A 12 -0.49 26.31 18.13
C ASP A 12 -0.32 25.19 17.10
N PRO A 13 0.02 25.48 15.83
CA PRO A 13 0.15 24.48 14.78
C PRO A 13 1.07 23.31 15.17
N ARG A 14 2.09 23.56 15.99
CA ARG A 14 3.00 22.53 16.51
C ARG A 14 2.30 21.58 17.48
N ARG A 15 1.45 22.10 18.37
CA ARG A 15 0.69 21.27 19.32
C ARG A 15 -0.33 20.39 18.60
N ARG A 16 -0.97 20.90 17.56
CA ARG A 16 -1.89 20.14 16.71
C ARG A 16 -1.16 18.98 16.01
N ASP A 17 0.02 19.22 15.44
CA ASP A 17 0.81 18.19 14.78
C ASP A 17 1.22 17.09 15.75
N VAL A 18 1.75 17.45 16.92
CA VAL A 18 2.14 16.49 17.97
C VAL A 18 0.93 15.64 18.39
N ALA A 19 -0.23 16.25 18.58
CA ALA A 19 -1.45 15.53 18.96
C ALA A 19 -1.88 14.53 17.85
N VAL A 20 -1.82 14.91 16.58
CA VAL A 20 -2.14 14.02 15.46
C VAL A 20 -1.15 12.85 15.38
N PHE A 21 0.15 13.10 15.42
CA PHE A 21 1.14 12.02 15.39
C PHE A 21 1.06 11.11 16.59
N ALA A 22 0.83 11.64 17.80
CA ALA A 22 0.59 10.85 19.00
C ALA A 22 -0.67 9.99 18.85
N GLY A 23 -1.77 10.56 18.32
CA GLY A 23 -3.00 9.82 18.05
C GLY A 23 -2.81 8.71 17.03
N LEU A 24 -2.06 8.96 15.94
CA LEU A 24 -1.73 7.95 14.94
C LEU A 24 -0.84 6.84 15.51
N ALA A 25 0.15 7.19 16.33
CA ALA A 25 1.00 6.19 16.99
C ALA A 25 0.20 5.31 17.97
N VAL A 26 -0.70 5.90 18.76
CA VAL A 26 -1.63 5.17 19.62
C VAL A 26 -2.56 4.27 18.81
N LEU A 27 -3.08 4.76 17.68
CA LEU A 27 -3.91 3.97 16.77
C LEU A 27 -3.15 2.76 16.23
N VAL A 28 -1.91 2.95 15.72
CA VAL A 28 -1.06 1.85 15.24
C VAL A 28 -0.84 0.81 16.34
N LEU A 29 -0.51 1.25 17.55
CA LEU A 29 -0.32 0.34 18.69
C LEU A 29 -1.60 -0.41 19.04
N ALA A 30 -2.73 0.29 19.17
CA ALA A 30 -4.02 -0.29 19.49
C ALA A 30 -4.47 -1.33 18.45
N VAL A 31 -4.36 -0.99 17.17
CA VAL A 31 -4.73 -1.91 16.07
C VAL A 31 -3.77 -3.10 16.00
N SER A 32 -2.48 -2.91 16.29
CA SER A 32 -1.51 -4.00 16.34
C SER A 32 -1.82 -4.97 17.48
N LEU A 33 -2.10 -4.46 18.66
CA LEU A 33 -2.53 -5.27 19.81
C LEU A 33 -3.84 -6.01 19.51
N LEU A 34 -4.81 -5.32 18.89
CA LEU A 34 -6.07 -5.92 18.45
C LEU A 34 -5.81 -7.07 17.46
N SER A 35 -4.95 -6.86 16.47
CA SER A 35 -4.62 -7.86 15.45
C SER A 35 -3.94 -9.10 16.03
N VAL A 36 -3.06 -8.91 17.02
CA VAL A 36 -2.41 -10.02 17.72
C VAL A 36 -3.40 -10.70 18.70
N GLY A 37 -4.30 -9.93 19.32
CA GLY A 37 -5.29 -10.45 20.28
C GLY A 37 -6.42 -11.24 19.63
N ILE A 38 -6.96 -10.73 18.52
CA ILE A 38 -8.19 -11.26 17.92
C ILE A 38 -7.87 -12.16 16.70
N GLY A 39 -8.56 -13.29 16.64
CA GLY A 39 -8.47 -14.24 15.51
C GLY A 39 -9.36 -15.44 15.73
N ALA A 40 -9.40 -16.38 14.76
CA ALA A 40 -10.25 -17.57 14.80
C ALA A 40 -10.01 -18.45 16.05
N ILE A 41 -8.81 -18.44 16.60
CA ILE A 41 -8.46 -19.11 17.85
C ILE A 41 -8.50 -18.06 18.96
N PRO A 42 -9.43 -18.15 19.93
CA PRO A 42 -9.48 -17.23 21.07
C PRO A 42 -8.30 -17.48 22.01
N ILE A 43 -7.56 -16.42 22.35
CA ILE A 43 -6.44 -16.45 23.30
C ILE A 43 -6.71 -15.34 24.31
N ALA A 44 -6.68 -15.69 25.60
CA ALA A 44 -6.91 -14.72 26.67
C ALA A 44 -5.82 -13.64 26.67
N PRO A 45 -6.16 -12.35 26.90
CA PRO A 45 -5.18 -11.26 26.89
C PRO A 45 -3.99 -11.47 27.85
N SER A 46 -4.21 -12.08 29.03
CA SER A 46 -3.15 -12.43 29.96
C SER A 46 -2.13 -13.39 29.33
N ARG A 47 -2.59 -14.41 28.60
CA ARG A 47 -1.72 -15.37 27.92
C ARG A 47 -0.93 -14.74 26.77
N ILE A 48 -1.48 -13.72 26.11
CA ILE A 48 -0.74 -12.96 25.09
C ILE A 48 0.45 -12.25 25.73
N LEU A 49 0.23 -11.61 26.87
CA LEU A 49 1.29 -10.94 27.61
C LEU A 49 2.36 -11.93 28.07
N ASP A 50 1.92 -13.08 28.64
CA ASP A 50 2.82 -14.14 29.09
C ASP A 50 3.70 -14.66 27.94
N VAL A 51 3.12 -14.90 26.75
CA VAL A 51 3.87 -15.34 25.56
C VAL A 51 4.87 -14.28 25.12
N LEU A 52 4.48 -13.00 25.09
CA LEU A 52 5.38 -11.91 24.65
C LEU A 52 6.53 -11.68 25.64
N MET A 53 6.30 -11.89 26.94
CA MET A 53 7.34 -11.72 27.98
C MET A 53 8.26 -12.94 28.11
N GLN A 54 7.73 -14.16 27.96
CA GLN A 54 8.46 -15.41 28.20
C GLN A 54 9.00 -16.04 26.90
N GLY A 55 8.65 -15.48 25.72
CA GLY A 55 9.17 -15.94 24.43
C GLY A 55 8.80 -17.38 24.07
N GLY A 56 7.74 -17.95 24.68
CA GLY A 56 7.31 -19.33 24.40
C GLY A 56 8.13 -20.41 25.10
N ALA A 57 8.93 -20.06 26.08
CA ALA A 57 9.74 -21.02 26.85
C ALA A 57 8.89 -21.96 27.74
N ASP A 58 7.67 -21.57 28.08
CA ASP A 58 6.75 -22.38 28.86
C ASP A 58 5.99 -23.39 27.96
N PRO A 59 6.12 -24.72 28.19
CA PRO A 59 5.37 -25.73 27.45
C PRO A 59 3.85 -25.56 27.51
N ALA A 60 3.32 -25.00 28.61
CA ALA A 60 1.88 -24.72 28.76
C ALA A 60 1.38 -23.62 27.81
N LEU A 61 2.28 -22.79 27.29
CA LEU A 61 2.01 -21.72 26.33
C LEU A 61 2.42 -22.06 24.89
N ALA A 62 2.94 -23.26 24.62
CA ALA A 62 3.54 -23.64 23.35
C ALA A 62 2.59 -23.42 22.15
N ARG A 63 1.29 -23.79 22.28
CA ARG A 63 0.27 -23.58 21.26
C ARG A 63 0.02 -22.09 21.01
N ASP A 64 -0.17 -21.32 22.08
CA ASP A 64 -0.49 -19.90 22.00
C ASP A 64 0.71 -19.11 21.46
N SER A 65 1.92 -19.49 21.86
CA SER A 65 3.18 -18.97 21.35
C SER A 65 3.32 -19.18 19.85
N LEU A 66 3.02 -20.37 19.33
CA LEU A 66 3.06 -20.67 17.91
C LEU A 66 2.07 -19.77 17.13
N VAL A 67 0.85 -19.61 17.64
CA VAL A 67 -0.17 -18.78 16.99
C VAL A 67 0.23 -17.30 17.03
N ILE A 68 0.70 -16.80 18.16
CA ILE A 68 1.04 -15.38 18.33
C ILE A 68 2.32 -15.04 17.55
N LEU A 69 3.40 -15.78 17.76
CA LEU A 69 4.72 -15.43 17.23
C LEU A 69 4.91 -15.81 15.75
N ASN A 70 4.30 -16.93 15.30
CA ASN A 70 4.53 -17.41 13.94
C ASN A 70 3.40 -17.16 12.95
N ILE A 71 2.18 -16.78 13.44
CA ILE A 71 1.05 -16.51 12.55
C ILE A 71 0.63 -15.04 12.67
N ARG A 72 0.25 -14.58 13.90
CA ARG A 72 -0.36 -13.25 14.06
C ARG A 72 0.65 -12.11 13.96
N LEU A 73 1.82 -12.26 14.58
CA LEU A 73 2.84 -11.20 14.59
C LEU A 73 3.42 -10.94 13.19
N PRO A 74 3.86 -11.95 12.39
CA PRO A 74 4.29 -11.72 11.01
C PRO A 74 3.19 -11.09 10.15
N ARG A 75 1.93 -11.51 10.33
CA ARG A 75 0.78 -10.96 9.61
C ARG A 75 0.54 -9.49 9.93
N THR A 76 0.58 -9.13 11.20
CA THR A 76 0.45 -7.74 11.65
C THR A 76 1.58 -6.87 11.09
N LEU A 77 2.83 -7.31 11.20
CA LEU A 77 3.99 -6.58 10.68
C LEU A 77 3.92 -6.41 9.15
N LEU A 78 3.56 -7.47 8.43
CA LEU A 78 3.40 -7.40 6.98
C LEU A 78 2.29 -6.41 6.60
N GLY A 79 1.14 -6.45 7.31
CA GLY A 79 0.05 -5.51 7.11
C GLY A 79 0.46 -4.05 7.35
N LEU A 80 1.20 -3.78 8.43
CA LEU A 80 1.73 -2.45 8.71
C LEU A 80 2.65 -1.95 7.60
N MET A 81 3.60 -2.78 7.15
CA MET A 81 4.55 -2.41 6.10
C MET A 81 3.85 -2.17 4.76
N VAL A 82 3.00 -3.10 4.33
CA VAL A 82 2.29 -3.00 3.05
C VAL A 82 1.34 -1.79 3.06
N GLY A 83 0.56 -1.61 4.11
CA GLY A 83 -0.35 -0.47 4.26
C GLY A 83 0.37 0.86 4.27
N ALA A 84 1.50 0.96 4.99
CA ALA A 84 2.35 2.15 4.99
C ALA A 84 2.93 2.43 3.60
N GLY A 85 3.47 1.42 2.93
CA GLY A 85 4.04 1.53 1.58
C GLY A 85 3.01 1.99 0.55
N LEU A 86 1.80 1.44 0.56
CA LEU A 86 0.71 1.82 -0.35
C LEU A 86 0.25 3.26 -0.10
N ALA A 87 0.02 3.65 1.16
CA ALA A 87 -0.45 4.98 1.51
C ALA A 87 0.58 6.07 1.17
N VAL A 88 1.85 5.83 1.47
CA VAL A 88 2.95 6.74 1.11
C VAL A 88 3.09 6.86 -0.40
N SER A 89 2.99 5.74 -1.13
CA SER A 89 3.00 5.73 -2.60
C SER A 89 1.87 6.57 -3.17
N GLY A 90 0.68 6.49 -2.58
CA GLY A 90 -0.45 7.35 -2.92
C GLY A 90 -0.15 8.83 -2.70
N ALA A 91 0.38 9.18 -1.53
CA ALA A 91 0.74 10.57 -1.23
C ALA A 91 1.80 11.13 -2.18
N LEU A 92 2.81 10.31 -2.57
CA LEU A 92 3.81 10.66 -3.57
C LEU A 92 3.18 10.91 -4.94
N MET A 93 2.27 10.01 -5.39
CA MET A 93 1.61 10.16 -6.70
C MET A 93 0.68 11.37 -6.73
N GLN A 94 -0.08 11.60 -5.66
CA GLN A 94 -0.93 12.78 -5.55
C GLN A 94 -0.12 14.09 -5.59
N GLY A 95 1.05 14.12 -4.96
CA GLY A 95 1.98 15.26 -5.01
C GLY A 95 2.61 15.44 -6.39
N LEU A 96 3.08 14.35 -6.99
CA LEU A 96 3.73 14.35 -8.29
C LEU A 96 2.79 14.78 -9.42
N PHE A 97 1.57 14.25 -9.43
CA PHE A 97 0.55 14.56 -10.43
C PHE A 97 -0.24 15.84 -10.12
N ARG A 98 0.01 16.46 -8.97
CA ARG A 98 -0.76 17.62 -8.48
C ARG A 98 -2.27 17.35 -8.52
N ASN A 99 -2.64 16.11 -8.30
CA ASN A 99 -4.01 15.63 -8.34
C ASN A 99 -4.29 14.79 -7.09
N PRO A 100 -5.19 15.21 -6.21
CA PRO A 100 -5.50 14.48 -4.98
C PRO A 100 -6.18 13.12 -5.21
N LEU A 101 -6.58 12.83 -6.45
CA LEU A 101 -7.22 11.59 -6.86
C LEU A 101 -6.24 10.62 -7.56
N ALA A 102 -4.96 10.98 -7.65
CA ALA A 102 -3.97 10.10 -8.26
C ALA A 102 -3.74 8.86 -7.39
N ASP A 103 -3.81 7.71 -8.04
CA ASP A 103 -3.57 6.39 -7.43
C ASP A 103 -2.22 5.82 -7.90
N PRO A 104 -1.46 5.13 -7.05
CA PRO A 104 -0.21 4.48 -7.44
C PRO A 104 -0.36 3.48 -8.60
N ALA A 105 -1.53 2.87 -8.78
CA ALA A 105 -1.80 1.95 -9.88
C ALA A 105 -1.65 2.60 -11.27
N LEU A 106 -1.82 3.94 -11.36
CA LEU A 106 -1.67 4.70 -12.61
C LEU A 106 -0.24 4.65 -13.20
N VAL A 107 0.75 4.28 -12.39
CA VAL A 107 2.14 4.07 -12.84
C VAL A 107 2.38 2.66 -13.37
N GLY A 108 1.31 1.86 -13.53
CA GLY A 108 1.36 0.53 -14.13
C GLY A 108 1.95 -0.58 -13.26
N VAL A 109 2.40 -0.28 -12.03
CA VAL A 109 3.02 -1.27 -11.13
C VAL A 109 2.10 -2.46 -10.88
N SER A 110 0.85 -2.18 -10.46
CA SER A 110 -0.11 -3.23 -10.13
C SER A 110 -0.52 -4.04 -11.37
N ALA A 111 -0.67 -3.39 -12.53
CA ALA A 111 -1.01 -4.05 -13.79
C ALA A 111 0.12 -5.00 -14.25
N GLY A 112 1.37 -4.53 -14.20
CA GLY A 112 2.53 -5.36 -14.54
C GLY A 112 2.75 -6.50 -13.57
N ALA A 113 2.59 -6.25 -12.26
CA ALA A 113 2.69 -7.27 -11.23
C ALA A 113 1.59 -8.34 -11.39
N GLY A 114 0.35 -7.91 -11.66
CA GLY A 114 -0.79 -8.80 -11.89
C GLY A 114 -0.60 -9.69 -13.11
N LEU A 115 -0.16 -9.10 -14.23
CA LEU A 115 0.12 -9.87 -15.44
C LEU A 115 1.24 -10.89 -15.22
N ALA A 116 2.34 -10.49 -14.58
CA ALA A 116 3.46 -11.40 -14.30
C ALA A 116 3.04 -12.54 -13.37
N ALA A 117 2.24 -12.25 -12.34
CA ALA A 117 1.68 -13.27 -11.47
C ALA A 117 0.75 -14.22 -12.24
N ALA A 118 -0.11 -13.70 -13.11
CA ALA A 118 -0.99 -14.51 -13.95
C ALA A 118 -0.17 -15.42 -14.88
N CYS A 119 0.90 -14.92 -15.49
CA CYS A 119 1.81 -15.74 -16.29
C CYS A 119 2.40 -16.92 -15.47
N ILE A 120 2.85 -16.66 -14.25
CA ILE A 120 3.42 -17.72 -13.40
C ILE A 120 2.35 -18.73 -12.96
N ILE A 121 1.17 -18.28 -12.57
CA ILE A 121 0.08 -19.17 -12.14
C ILE A 121 -0.40 -20.07 -13.28
N VAL A 122 -0.54 -19.54 -14.51
CA VAL A 122 -1.11 -20.29 -15.64
C VAL A 122 -0.04 -21.05 -16.43
N LEU A 123 1.12 -20.45 -16.64
CA LEU A 123 2.17 -21.00 -17.51
C LEU A 123 3.33 -21.63 -16.74
N GLY A 124 3.43 -21.43 -15.43
CA GLY A 124 4.58 -21.81 -14.63
C GLY A 124 4.97 -23.28 -14.75
N ASP A 125 4.00 -24.19 -14.61
CA ASP A 125 4.26 -25.63 -14.73
C ASP A 125 4.74 -26.00 -16.16
N ARG A 126 4.15 -25.37 -17.19
CA ARG A 126 4.58 -25.58 -18.60
C ARG A 126 5.99 -25.06 -18.84
N LEU A 127 6.35 -23.93 -18.23
CA LEU A 127 7.70 -23.38 -18.33
C LEU A 127 8.72 -24.29 -17.65
N LEU A 128 8.41 -24.84 -16.47
CA LEU A 128 9.30 -25.80 -15.79
C LEU A 128 9.59 -27.01 -16.68
N VAL A 129 8.55 -27.59 -17.27
CA VAL A 129 8.69 -28.73 -18.18
C VAL A 129 9.52 -28.34 -19.43
N ALA A 130 9.26 -27.18 -20.02
CA ALA A 130 9.95 -26.70 -21.21
C ALA A 130 11.46 -26.46 -20.96
N PHE A 131 11.83 -26.01 -19.75
CA PHE A 131 13.22 -25.80 -19.35
C PHE A 131 13.87 -27.03 -18.69
N GLY A 132 13.19 -28.18 -18.62
CA GLY A 132 13.71 -29.41 -18.03
C GLY A 132 13.99 -29.30 -16.52
N LEU A 133 13.32 -28.42 -15.82
CA LEU A 133 13.49 -28.19 -14.38
C LEU A 133 12.56 -29.15 -13.61
N PRO A 134 13.08 -30.06 -12.76
CA PRO A 134 12.25 -30.98 -12.01
C PRO A 134 11.59 -30.31 -10.79
N GLY A 135 10.38 -30.77 -10.45
CA GLY A 135 9.68 -30.39 -9.22
C GLY A 135 8.72 -29.22 -9.35
N PRO A 136 8.00 -28.88 -8.27
CA PRO A 136 7.06 -27.78 -8.27
C PRO A 136 7.79 -26.42 -8.27
N LEU A 137 7.12 -25.37 -8.76
CA LEU A 137 7.63 -23.99 -8.70
C LEU A 137 8.01 -23.61 -7.26
N PRO A 138 9.24 -23.11 -7.02
CA PRO A 138 9.61 -22.60 -5.72
C PRO A 138 8.65 -21.47 -5.29
N TYR A 139 8.25 -21.47 -4.03
CA TYR A 139 7.29 -20.50 -3.48
C TYR A 139 7.68 -19.01 -3.74
N ALA A 140 8.98 -18.74 -3.84
CA ALA A 140 9.49 -17.40 -4.08
C ALA A 140 9.31 -16.89 -5.52
N VAL A 141 9.03 -17.78 -6.49
CA VAL A 141 8.95 -17.41 -7.92
C VAL A 141 7.77 -16.49 -8.19
N LEU A 142 6.60 -16.78 -7.65
CA LEU A 142 5.40 -15.96 -7.85
C LEU A 142 5.57 -14.52 -7.30
N PRO A 143 5.98 -14.31 -6.05
CA PRO A 143 6.25 -12.96 -5.53
C PRO A 143 7.37 -12.24 -6.29
N ALA A 144 8.45 -12.94 -6.65
CA ALA A 144 9.55 -12.34 -7.41
C ALA A 144 9.10 -11.91 -8.81
N ALA A 145 8.34 -12.73 -9.51
CA ALA A 145 7.79 -12.40 -10.82
C ALA A 145 6.83 -11.20 -10.74
N ALA A 146 5.94 -11.16 -9.75
CA ALA A 146 5.05 -10.02 -9.53
C ALA A 146 5.84 -8.73 -9.25
N PHE A 147 6.84 -8.77 -8.39
CA PHE A 147 7.71 -7.64 -8.10
C PHE A 147 8.44 -7.15 -9.36
N CYS A 148 9.11 -8.04 -10.07
CA CYS A 148 9.83 -7.72 -11.30
C CYS A 148 8.89 -7.21 -12.40
N GLY A 149 7.72 -7.83 -12.57
CA GLY A 149 6.70 -7.40 -13.53
C GLY A 149 6.21 -5.98 -13.27
N GLY A 150 5.99 -5.63 -12.01
CA GLY A 150 5.66 -4.27 -11.59
C GLY A 150 6.76 -3.27 -11.91
N LEU A 151 8.03 -3.61 -11.62
CA LEU A 151 9.18 -2.76 -11.93
C LEU A 151 9.36 -2.57 -13.44
N VAL A 152 9.29 -3.65 -14.23
CA VAL A 152 9.41 -3.61 -15.70
C VAL A 152 8.32 -2.75 -16.31
N ALA A 153 7.07 -2.92 -15.88
CA ALA A 153 5.94 -2.12 -16.35
C ALA A 153 6.15 -0.62 -16.04
N THR A 154 6.56 -0.30 -14.82
CA THR A 154 6.82 1.09 -14.43
C THR A 154 8.01 1.68 -15.18
N LEU A 155 9.08 0.92 -15.37
CA LEU A 155 10.22 1.35 -16.16
C LEU A 155 9.81 1.61 -17.62
N GLY A 156 9.04 0.71 -18.23
CA GLY A 156 8.49 0.89 -19.58
C GLY A 156 7.66 2.17 -19.71
N LEU A 157 6.76 2.42 -18.75
CA LEU A 157 5.99 3.66 -18.70
C LEU A 157 6.87 4.91 -18.53
N TYR A 158 7.86 4.84 -17.65
CA TYR A 158 8.80 5.93 -17.45
C TYR A 158 9.57 6.25 -18.73
N LEU A 159 10.04 5.24 -19.47
CA LEU A 159 10.75 5.43 -20.75
C LEU A 159 9.84 6.05 -21.81
N VAL A 160 8.59 5.63 -21.92
CA VAL A 160 7.59 6.21 -22.85
C VAL A 160 7.26 7.66 -22.48
N ALA A 161 7.12 7.96 -21.18
CA ALA A 161 6.77 9.28 -20.69
C ALA A 161 7.92 10.26 -20.64
N THR A 162 9.17 9.80 -20.80
CA THR A 162 10.37 10.64 -20.69
C THR A 162 10.99 10.86 -22.06
N ARG A 163 10.99 12.12 -22.54
CA ARG A 163 11.64 12.53 -23.79
C ARG A 163 12.62 13.68 -23.51
N SER A 164 13.80 13.61 -24.09
CA SER A 164 14.86 14.62 -23.92
C SER A 164 15.14 14.99 -22.45
N GLY A 165 15.10 13.98 -21.57
CA GLY A 165 15.38 14.16 -20.13
C GLY A 165 14.24 14.77 -19.32
N ARG A 166 13.07 15.03 -19.92
CA ARG A 166 11.88 15.58 -19.25
C ARG A 166 10.76 14.55 -19.21
N THR A 167 10.24 14.29 -18.01
CA THR A 167 9.15 13.34 -17.78
C THR A 167 7.79 14.07 -17.79
N SER A 168 6.94 13.69 -18.75
CA SER A 168 5.58 14.21 -18.88
C SER A 168 4.62 13.39 -18.03
N VAL A 169 4.04 14.02 -17.01
CA VAL A 169 3.03 13.44 -16.13
C VAL A 169 1.78 13.00 -16.92
N ALA A 170 1.31 13.84 -17.86
CA ALA A 170 0.15 13.52 -18.69
C ALA A 170 0.39 12.29 -19.58
N THR A 171 1.57 12.21 -20.23
CA THR A 171 1.95 11.05 -21.04
C THR A 171 2.04 9.79 -20.17
N MET A 172 2.56 9.90 -18.96
CA MET A 172 2.66 8.77 -18.03
C MET A 172 1.29 8.22 -17.62
N LEU A 173 0.31 9.10 -17.36
CA LEU A 173 -1.07 8.71 -17.06
C LEU A 173 -1.73 7.99 -18.24
N LEU A 174 -1.66 8.58 -19.45
CA LEU A 174 -2.26 7.98 -20.65
C LEU A 174 -1.61 6.63 -20.99
N ALA A 175 -0.29 6.55 -20.93
CA ALA A 175 0.44 5.31 -21.16
C ALA A 175 0.12 4.26 -20.07
N GLY A 176 -0.09 4.70 -18.81
CA GLY A 176 -0.51 3.83 -17.72
C GLY A 176 -1.89 3.21 -17.95
N ILE A 177 -2.85 3.98 -18.44
CA ILE A 177 -4.18 3.49 -18.82
C ILE A 177 -4.06 2.46 -19.96
N ALA A 178 -3.29 2.77 -20.99
CA ALA A 178 -3.08 1.87 -22.14
C ALA A 178 -2.39 0.56 -21.71
N LEU A 179 -1.35 0.64 -20.87
CA LEU A 179 -0.68 -0.54 -20.33
C LEU A 179 -1.62 -1.36 -19.44
N GLY A 180 -2.44 -0.70 -18.61
CA GLY A 180 -3.46 -1.37 -17.80
C GLY A 180 -4.46 -2.15 -18.64
N ALA A 181 -4.95 -1.56 -19.73
CA ALA A 181 -5.85 -2.22 -20.67
C ALA A 181 -5.17 -3.41 -21.37
N LEU A 182 -3.93 -3.24 -21.84
CA LEU A 182 -3.15 -4.32 -22.45
C LEU A 182 -2.90 -5.47 -21.47
N SER A 183 -2.45 -5.16 -20.24
CA SER A 183 -2.23 -6.15 -19.20
C SER A 183 -3.52 -6.88 -18.83
N GLY A 184 -4.64 -6.16 -18.77
CA GLY A 184 -5.97 -6.74 -18.56
C GLY A 184 -6.39 -7.71 -19.66
N ALA A 185 -6.18 -7.33 -20.93
CA ALA A 185 -6.46 -8.20 -22.09
C ALA A 185 -5.59 -9.46 -22.09
N MET A 186 -4.27 -9.31 -21.81
CA MET A 186 -3.36 -10.46 -21.70
C MET A 186 -3.72 -11.38 -20.51
N THR A 187 -4.08 -10.80 -19.37
CA THR A 187 -4.58 -11.57 -18.22
C THR A 187 -5.88 -12.30 -18.57
N GLY A 188 -6.79 -11.65 -19.33
CA GLY A 188 -8.01 -12.27 -19.84
C GLY A 188 -7.73 -13.49 -20.74
N LEU A 189 -6.72 -13.41 -21.62
CA LEU A 189 -6.29 -14.56 -22.42
C LEU A 189 -5.75 -15.71 -21.55
N LEU A 190 -4.98 -15.39 -20.51
CA LEU A 190 -4.49 -16.39 -19.56
C LEU A 190 -5.62 -17.04 -18.78
N VAL A 191 -6.60 -16.26 -18.33
CA VAL A 191 -7.84 -16.77 -17.68
C VAL A 191 -8.58 -17.71 -18.61
N TYR A 192 -8.76 -17.35 -19.88
CA TYR A 192 -9.43 -18.21 -20.87
C TYR A 192 -8.69 -19.54 -21.09
N ALA A 193 -7.37 -19.56 -21.01
CA ALA A 193 -6.52 -20.74 -21.18
C ALA A 193 -6.26 -21.53 -19.89
N SER A 194 -6.79 -21.07 -18.74
CA SER A 194 -6.55 -21.67 -17.43
C SER A 194 -7.51 -22.83 -17.13
N ASP A 195 -7.07 -23.73 -16.28
CA ASP A 195 -7.94 -24.74 -15.65
C ASP A 195 -8.64 -24.19 -14.39
N ASP A 196 -9.56 -24.96 -13.80
CA ASP A 196 -10.36 -24.56 -12.65
C ASP A 196 -9.50 -24.23 -11.40
N ARG A 197 -8.36 -24.89 -11.23
CA ARG A 197 -7.43 -24.63 -10.12
C ARG A 197 -6.71 -23.30 -10.34
N GLN A 198 -6.15 -23.12 -11.53
CA GLN A 198 -5.45 -21.91 -11.92
C GLN A 198 -6.36 -20.69 -11.87
N LEU A 199 -7.61 -20.84 -12.34
CA LEU A 199 -8.63 -19.78 -12.27
C LEU A 199 -8.93 -19.37 -10.83
N ARG A 200 -9.05 -20.34 -9.92
CA ARG A 200 -9.25 -20.09 -8.49
C ARG A 200 -8.04 -19.38 -7.88
N ASP A 201 -6.82 -19.86 -8.15
CA ASP A 201 -5.59 -19.29 -7.64
C ASP A 201 -5.40 -17.84 -8.14
N LEU A 202 -5.68 -17.56 -9.43
CA LEU A 202 -5.69 -16.21 -10.00
C LEU A 202 -6.69 -15.29 -9.30
N THR A 203 -7.91 -15.79 -9.09
CA THR A 203 -8.98 -15.01 -8.46
C THR A 203 -8.60 -14.62 -7.04
N PHE A 204 -8.17 -15.58 -6.21
CA PHE A 204 -7.77 -15.30 -4.83
C PHE A 204 -6.53 -14.41 -4.76
N TRP A 205 -5.55 -14.61 -5.63
CA TRP A 205 -4.36 -13.77 -5.67
C TRP A 205 -4.70 -12.32 -6.06
N SER A 206 -5.59 -12.13 -7.05
CA SER A 206 -5.99 -10.80 -7.52
C SER A 206 -6.81 -10.01 -6.50
N LEU A 207 -7.52 -10.68 -5.60
CA LEU A 207 -8.30 -10.06 -4.53
C LEU A 207 -7.44 -9.62 -3.33
N GLY A 208 -6.18 -10.03 -3.28
CA GLY A 208 -5.24 -9.69 -2.22
C GLY A 208 -5.55 -10.34 -0.87
N SER A 209 -4.52 -10.79 -0.17
CA SER A 209 -4.65 -11.40 1.15
C SER A 209 -3.37 -11.26 1.97
N LEU A 210 -3.54 -11.05 3.27
CA LEU A 210 -2.46 -11.22 4.27
C LEU A 210 -2.45 -12.62 4.88
N GLY A 211 -3.34 -13.52 4.45
CA GLY A 211 -3.31 -14.92 4.81
C GLY A 211 -2.00 -15.59 4.39
N GLY A 212 -1.53 -16.58 5.18
CA GLY A 212 -0.24 -17.22 4.92
C GLY A 212 0.97 -16.29 5.04
N SER A 213 0.88 -15.21 5.83
CA SER A 213 2.02 -14.39 6.22
C SER A 213 2.99 -15.19 7.09
N THR A 214 4.28 -15.11 6.76
CA THR A 214 5.38 -15.79 7.47
C THR A 214 6.50 -14.81 7.72
N TRP A 215 7.40 -15.15 8.63
CA TRP A 215 8.63 -14.38 8.84
C TRP A 215 9.49 -14.27 7.57
N THR A 216 9.48 -15.30 6.73
CA THR A 216 10.17 -15.27 5.42
C THR A 216 9.58 -14.18 4.51
N LYS A 217 8.24 -14.04 4.46
CA LYS A 217 7.61 -12.94 3.71
C LYS A 217 7.95 -11.57 4.30
N VAL A 218 7.93 -11.44 5.62
CA VAL A 218 8.33 -10.20 6.30
C VAL A 218 9.77 -9.84 5.95
N ALA A 219 10.69 -10.79 6.09
CA ALA A 219 12.11 -10.59 5.78
C ALA A 219 12.38 -10.28 4.30
N ALA A 220 11.60 -10.84 3.38
CA ALA A 220 11.70 -10.54 1.95
C ALA A 220 11.13 -9.16 1.58
N THR A 221 10.08 -8.69 2.28
CA THR A 221 9.38 -7.44 1.98
C THR A 221 10.04 -6.24 2.67
N ALA A 222 10.55 -6.42 3.88
CA ALA A 222 11.14 -5.35 4.69
C ALA A 222 12.29 -4.60 3.99
N PRO A 223 13.26 -5.27 3.32
CA PRO A 223 14.35 -4.59 2.62
C PRO A 223 13.89 -3.69 1.46
N ALA A 224 12.71 -3.95 0.90
CA ALA A 224 12.13 -3.11 -0.14
C ALA A 224 11.34 -1.93 0.45
N ILE A 225 10.48 -2.17 1.44
CA ILE A 225 9.55 -1.15 1.96
C ILE A 225 10.22 -0.22 2.98
N LEU A 226 11.01 -0.72 3.92
CA LEU A 226 11.59 0.12 4.98
C LEU A 226 12.50 1.24 4.45
N PRO A 227 13.43 1.00 3.49
CA PRO A 227 14.22 2.09 2.90
C PRO A 227 13.34 3.15 2.22
N VAL A 228 12.22 2.74 1.57
CA VAL A 228 11.26 3.69 0.98
C VAL A 228 10.67 4.58 2.06
N LEU A 229 10.17 4.00 3.16
CA LEU A 229 9.58 4.76 4.27
C LEU A 229 10.58 5.73 4.90
N ILE A 230 11.87 5.37 4.97
CA ILE A 230 12.95 6.23 5.46
C ILE A 230 13.25 7.35 4.45
N ALA A 231 13.26 7.07 3.16
CA ALA A 231 13.63 8.02 2.10
C ALA A 231 12.55 9.07 1.82
N VAL A 232 11.28 8.67 1.90
CA VAL A 232 10.14 9.49 1.46
C VAL A 232 10.01 10.83 2.19
N PRO A 233 10.22 10.99 3.50
CA PRO A 233 10.16 12.29 4.17
C PRO A 233 11.09 13.35 3.57
N PHE A 234 12.22 12.94 2.97
CA PHE A 234 13.18 13.86 2.34
C PHE A 234 12.65 14.47 1.03
N LEU A 235 11.64 13.84 0.39
CA LEU A 235 11.00 14.36 -0.83
C LEU A 235 9.95 15.43 -0.52
N GLY A 236 9.51 15.57 0.73
CA GLY A 236 8.42 16.46 1.13
C GLY A 236 8.63 17.92 0.72
N ARG A 237 9.87 18.45 0.85
CA ARG A 237 10.17 19.84 0.41
C ARG A 237 10.01 20.01 -1.10
N GLY A 238 10.51 19.06 -1.88
CA GLY A 238 10.42 19.09 -3.33
C GLY A 238 8.99 18.98 -3.81
N LEU A 239 8.19 18.10 -3.18
CA LEU A 239 6.77 17.94 -3.51
C LEU A 239 5.96 19.19 -3.15
N ASN A 240 6.25 19.86 -2.03
CA ASN A 240 5.60 21.14 -1.68
C ASN A 240 5.90 22.23 -2.73
N ALA A 241 7.15 22.34 -3.18
CA ALA A 241 7.50 23.27 -4.24
C ALA A 241 6.82 22.92 -5.57
N LEU A 242 6.69 21.63 -5.89
CA LEU A 242 6.07 21.16 -7.13
C LEU A 242 4.58 21.53 -7.22
N VAL A 243 3.88 21.72 -6.10
CA VAL A 243 2.49 22.22 -6.06
C VAL A 243 2.36 23.59 -6.75
N LEU A 244 3.37 24.43 -6.65
CA LEU A 244 3.39 25.77 -7.28
C LEU A 244 3.57 25.71 -8.81
N GLY A 245 4.11 24.61 -9.32
CA GLY A 245 4.45 24.43 -10.73
C GLY A 245 5.87 23.91 -10.91
N GLU A 246 6.16 23.27 -12.07
CA GLU A 246 7.50 22.75 -12.34
C GLU A 246 8.52 23.87 -12.57
N ALA A 247 8.10 24.96 -13.21
CA ALA A 247 8.97 26.11 -13.46
C ALA A 247 9.31 26.83 -12.15
N GLU A 248 8.32 27.06 -11.31
CA GLU A 248 8.48 27.69 -9.99
C GLU A 248 9.34 26.83 -9.06
N ALA A 249 9.12 25.52 -9.04
CA ALA A 249 9.94 24.58 -8.28
C ALA A 249 11.41 24.60 -8.74
N PHE A 250 11.66 24.69 -10.06
CA PHE A 250 12.99 24.81 -10.61
C PHE A 250 13.66 26.13 -10.19
N HIS A 251 12.94 27.25 -10.23
CA HIS A 251 13.47 28.55 -9.74
C HIS A 251 13.76 28.56 -8.23
N LEU A 252 13.05 27.75 -7.45
CA LEU A 252 13.32 27.51 -6.03
C LEU A 252 14.52 26.55 -5.80
N GLY A 253 15.22 26.12 -6.86
CA GLY A 253 16.40 25.26 -6.79
C GLY A 253 16.09 23.77 -6.61
N ILE A 254 14.83 23.35 -6.84
CA ILE A 254 14.47 21.94 -6.77
C ILE A 254 14.83 21.23 -8.08
N PRO A 255 15.59 20.13 -8.05
CA PRO A 255 15.90 19.35 -9.23
C PRO A 255 14.70 18.48 -9.63
N VAL A 256 13.70 19.10 -10.30
CA VAL A 256 12.36 18.52 -10.58
C VAL A 256 12.44 17.13 -11.19
N GLU A 257 13.30 16.91 -12.21
CA GLU A 257 13.40 15.61 -12.86
C GLU A 257 14.02 14.53 -11.96
N ARG A 258 14.93 14.90 -11.04
CA ARG A 258 15.45 13.96 -10.04
C ARG A 258 14.38 13.61 -9.02
N LEU A 259 13.56 14.58 -8.61
CA LEU A 259 12.43 14.37 -7.70
C LEU A 259 11.40 13.42 -8.32
N LYS A 260 11.00 13.65 -9.60
CA LYS A 260 10.07 12.77 -10.32
C LYS A 260 10.60 11.34 -10.37
N ARG A 261 11.87 11.17 -10.81
CA ARG A 261 12.52 9.85 -10.90
C ARG A 261 12.55 9.13 -9.56
N ALA A 262 12.96 9.84 -8.51
CA ALA A 262 13.00 9.27 -7.16
C ALA A 262 11.61 8.84 -6.69
N ALA A 263 10.58 9.69 -6.85
CA ALA A 263 9.22 9.39 -6.45
C ALA A 263 8.67 8.16 -7.20
N ILE A 264 8.84 8.09 -8.55
CA ILE A 264 8.39 6.97 -9.36
C ILE A 264 9.08 5.67 -8.95
N LEU A 265 10.40 5.70 -8.72
CA LEU A 265 11.16 4.53 -8.29
C LEU A 265 10.72 4.03 -6.91
N LEU A 266 10.57 4.93 -5.94
CA LEU A 266 10.13 4.58 -4.59
C LEU A 266 8.72 3.99 -4.60
N VAL A 267 7.80 4.54 -5.41
CA VAL A 267 6.46 3.99 -5.62
C VAL A 267 6.52 2.61 -6.25
N ALA A 268 7.32 2.42 -7.31
CA ALA A 268 7.47 1.12 -7.96
C ALA A 268 7.97 0.04 -6.99
N ILE A 269 8.95 0.38 -6.14
CA ILE A 269 9.50 -0.55 -5.14
C ILE A 269 8.45 -0.86 -4.06
N ALA A 270 7.82 0.16 -3.46
CA ALA A 270 6.90 -0.05 -2.35
C ALA A 270 5.62 -0.78 -2.79
N VAL A 271 5.01 -0.35 -3.90
CA VAL A 271 3.79 -1.00 -4.44
C VAL A 271 4.12 -2.38 -4.98
N GLY A 272 5.21 -2.52 -5.73
CA GLY A 272 5.67 -3.81 -6.25
C GLY A 272 5.91 -4.83 -5.15
N ALA A 273 6.60 -4.45 -4.08
CA ALA A 273 6.82 -5.30 -2.90
C ALA A 273 5.51 -5.62 -2.16
N GLY A 274 4.62 -4.64 -2.01
CA GLY A 274 3.31 -4.82 -1.40
C GLY A 274 2.45 -5.83 -2.18
N VAL A 275 2.37 -5.67 -3.51
CA VAL A 275 1.62 -6.57 -4.40
C VAL A 275 2.23 -7.96 -4.43
N ALA A 276 3.56 -8.08 -4.46
CA ALA A 276 4.26 -9.36 -4.40
C ALA A 276 3.98 -10.13 -3.10
N ALA A 277 3.86 -9.42 -1.98
CA ALA A 277 3.66 -10.02 -0.66
C ALA A 277 2.19 -10.36 -0.36
N ALA A 278 1.25 -9.50 -0.80
CA ALA A 278 -0.14 -9.54 -0.37
C ALA A 278 -1.17 -9.52 -1.52
N GLY A 279 -0.73 -9.58 -2.78
CA GLY A 279 -1.63 -9.40 -3.94
C GLY A 279 -2.07 -7.95 -4.13
N VAL A 280 -3.05 -7.73 -5.00
CA VAL A 280 -3.51 -6.38 -5.32
C VAL A 280 -4.44 -5.86 -4.23
N ILE A 281 -4.07 -4.72 -3.63
CA ILE A 281 -4.86 -4.03 -2.60
C ILE A 281 -5.11 -2.60 -3.06
N GLY A 282 -6.38 -2.26 -3.28
CA GLY A 282 -6.79 -0.93 -3.72
C GLY A 282 -7.20 0.00 -2.58
N PHE A 283 -7.47 1.26 -2.95
CA PHE A 283 -8.02 2.33 -2.12
C PHE A 283 -7.14 2.86 -0.99
N VAL A 284 -6.22 2.09 -0.40
CA VAL A 284 -5.36 2.56 0.70
C VAL A 284 -4.53 3.77 0.26
N GLY A 285 -3.89 3.67 -0.91
CA GLY A 285 -3.08 4.77 -1.49
C GLY A 285 -3.89 6.01 -1.88
N LEU A 286 -5.18 5.86 -2.09
CA LEU A 286 -6.05 6.96 -2.48
C LEU A 286 -6.71 7.63 -1.26
N VAL A 287 -7.34 6.83 -0.40
CA VAL A 287 -8.16 7.32 0.71
C VAL A 287 -7.32 7.89 1.84
N VAL A 288 -6.24 7.20 2.23
CA VAL A 288 -5.43 7.59 3.40
C VAL A 288 -4.81 8.99 3.25
N PRO A 289 -4.02 9.30 2.20
CA PRO A 289 -3.43 10.63 2.08
C PRO A 289 -4.48 11.71 1.82
N HIS A 290 -5.59 11.37 1.16
CA HIS A 290 -6.68 12.32 0.96
C HIS A 290 -7.35 12.72 2.28
N THR A 291 -7.69 11.74 3.13
CA THR A 291 -8.26 11.97 4.46
C THR A 291 -7.33 12.80 5.33
N LEU A 292 -6.03 12.44 5.37
CA LEU A 292 -5.05 13.20 6.14
C LEU A 292 -4.89 14.63 5.65
N ARG A 293 -4.95 14.87 4.34
CA ARG A 293 -4.87 16.22 3.78
C ARG A 293 -6.01 17.11 4.27
N LEU A 294 -7.19 16.55 4.50
CA LEU A 294 -8.32 17.27 5.10
C LEU A 294 -8.10 17.56 6.59
N MET A 295 -7.39 16.67 7.30
CA MET A 295 -7.17 16.78 8.76
C MET A 295 -5.97 17.68 9.10
N ILE A 296 -4.83 17.50 8.43
CA ILE A 296 -3.55 18.16 8.78
C ILE A 296 -3.04 19.12 7.70
N GLY A 297 -3.79 19.24 6.58
CA GLY A 297 -3.41 20.12 5.47
C GLY A 297 -2.54 19.41 4.41
N PRO A 298 -2.19 20.13 3.33
CA PRO A 298 -1.53 19.57 2.16
C PRO A 298 -0.01 19.47 2.27
N GLU A 299 0.60 19.85 3.39
CA GLU A 299 2.05 19.89 3.54
C GLU A 299 2.66 18.48 3.53
N HIS A 300 3.41 18.13 2.49
CA HIS A 300 3.95 16.77 2.29
C HIS A 300 4.93 16.32 3.38
N ARG A 301 5.64 17.24 4.05
CA ARG A 301 6.56 16.87 5.14
C ARG A 301 5.84 16.22 6.32
N ARG A 302 4.57 16.59 6.56
CA ARG A 302 3.71 16.00 7.58
C ARG A 302 2.85 14.89 7.00
N LEU A 303 2.34 15.10 5.79
CA LEU A 303 1.43 14.18 5.12
C LEU A 303 2.07 12.80 4.87
N LEU A 304 3.35 12.76 4.45
CA LEU A 304 4.03 11.51 4.10
C LEU A 304 4.20 10.58 5.32
N PRO A 305 4.79 11.01 6.45
CA PRO A 305 4.91 10.12 7.61
C PRO A 305 3.55 9.81 8.26
N ALA A 306 2.60 10.75 8.28
CA ALA A 306 1.26 10.47 8.76
C ALA A 306 0.55 9.43 7.88
N SER A 307 0.76 9.47 6.55
CA SER A 307 0.22 8.46 5.62
C SER A 307 0.78 7.07 5.90
N ALA A 308 2.06 6.96 6.24
CA ALA A 308 2.64 5.67 6.62
C ALA A 308 1.95 5.07 7.85
N LEU A 309 1.76 5.87 8.90
CA LEU A 309 1.13 5.43 10.14
C LEU A 309 -0.34 5.03 9.92
N LEU A 310 -1.13 5.93 9.31
CA LEU A 310 -2.55 5.67 9.09
C LEU A 310 -2.77 4.53 8.10
N GLY A 311 -1.95 4.44 7.04
CA GLY A 311 -2.05 3.38 6.04
C GLY A 311 -1.76 1.99 6.62
N GLY A 312 -0.71 1.89 7.45
CA GLY A 312 -0.40 0.66 8.18
C GLY A 312 -1.55 0.26 9.12
N ALA A 313 -2.03 1.19 9.94
CA ALA A 313 -3.15 0.94 10.86
C ALA A 313 -4.42 0.52 10.12
N LEU A 314 -4.79 1.21 9.05
CA LEU A 314 -6.00 0.94 8.27
C LEU A 314 -5.95 -0.43 7.62
N LEU A 315 -4.81 -0.82 7.05
CA LEU A 315 -4.69 -2.14 6.42
C LEU A 315 -4.75 -3.27 7.46
N VAL A 316 -4.12 -3.12 8.61
CA VAL A 316 -4.22 -4.10 9.71
C VAL A 316 -5.65 -4.17 10.24
N LEU A 317 -6.35 -3.04 10.37
CA LEU A 317 -7.76 -3.02 10.78
C LEU A 317 -8.65 -3.74 9.76
N ALA A 318 -8.43 -3.49 8.46
CA ALA A 318 -9.14 -4.19 7.39
C ALA A 318 -8.87 -5.70 7.41
N ASP A 319 -7.64 -6.12 7.75
CA ASP A 319 -7.29 -7.52 7.93
C ASP A 319 -8.00 -8.17 9.13
N VAL A 320 -8.09 -7.46 10.25
CA VAL A 320 -8.87 -7.93 11.41
C VAL A 320 -10.34 -8.10 11.03
N ALA A 321 -10.93 -7.13 10.33
CA ALA A 321 -12.31 -7.24 9.84
C ALA A 321 -12.49 -8.41 8.87
N ALA A 322 -11.56 -8.60 7.95
CA ALA A 322 -11.57 -9.71 6.97
C ALA A 322 -11.58 -11.10 7.63
N ARG A 323 -10.91 -11.23 8.79
CA ARG A 323 -10.86 -12.48 9.58
C ARG A 323 -12.11 -12.72 10.43
N LEU A 324 -12.84 -11.68 10.79
CA LEU A 324 -13.98 -11.78 11.72
C LEU A 324 -15.32 -11.95 11.00
N VAL A 325 -15.52 -11.28 9.87
CA VAL A 325 -16.84 -11.16 9.21
C VAL A 325 -17.36 -12.51 8.73
N VAL A 326 -16.50 -13.41 8.29
CA VAL A 326 -16.91 -14.74 7.73
C VAL A 326 -16.22 -15.90 8.44
N ALA A 327 -15.78 -15.71 9.70
CA ALA A 327 -15.10 -16.76 10.45
C ALA A 327 -15.90 -18.09 10.43
N PRO A 328 -15.22 -19.27 10.28
CA PRO A 328 -13.78 -19.50 10.29
C PRO A 328 -13.05 -19.24 8.96
N ALA A 329 -13.76 -18.93 7.87
CA ALA A 329 -13.15 -18.51 6.61
C ALA A 329 -12.58 -17.08 6.72
N GLU A 330 -11.78 -16.68 5.73
CA GLU A 330 -11.23 -15.32 5.66
C GLU A 330 -11.64 -14.66 4.34
N LEU A 331 -12.12 -13.41 4.42
CA LEU A 331 -12.34 -12.61 3.23
C LEU A 331 -10.99 -12.13 2.66
N PRO A 332 -10.83 -12.09 1.32
CA PRO A 332 -9.74 -11.33 0.71
C PRO A 332 -9.77 -9.88 1.16
N ILE A 333 -8.61 -9.35 1.57
CA ILE A 333 -8.53 -8.01 2.17
C ILE A 333 -8.88 -6.90 1.15
N GLY A 334 -8.63 -7.13 -0.13
CA GLY A 334 -9.01 -6.21 -1.21
C GLY A 334 -10.53 -5.99 -1.29
N ILE A 335 -11.35 -6.99 -0.97
CA ILE A 335 -12.80 -6.82 -0.88
C ILE A 335 -13.15 -5.84 0.25
N VAL A 336 -12.56 -6.01 1.43
CA VAL A 336 -12.83 -5.15 2.59
C VAL A 336 -12.39 -3.72 2.30
N THR A 337 -11.18 -3.54 1.75
CA THR A 337 -10.67 -2.19 1.43
C THR A 337 -11.49 -1.51 0.34
N ALA A 338 -12.02 -2.26 -0.64
CA ALA A 338 -12.89 -1.72 -1.68
C ALA A 338 -14.29 -1.35 -1.15
N LEU A 339 -14.90 -2.23 -0.34
CA LEU A 339 -16.22 -1.99 0.25
C LEU A 339 -16.25 -0.77 1.18
N VAL A 340 -15.15 -0.50 1.88
CA VAL A 340 -15.02 0.69 2.74
C VAL A 340 -14.49 1.89 1.94
N GLY A 341 -13.47 1.66 1.13
CA GLY A 341 -12.77 2.73 0.42
C GLY A 341 -13.61 3.42 -0.64
N ALA A 342 -14.37 2.66 -1.44
CA ALA A 342 -15.17 3.24 -2.52
C ALA A 342 -16.31 4.16 -2.00
N PRO A 343 -17.12 3.78 -1.01
CA PRO A 343 -18.13 4.68 -0.44
C PRO A 343 -17.52 5.92 0.23
N VAL A 344 -16.43 5.75 0.97
CA VAL A 344 -15.72 6.88 1.60
C VAL A 344 -15.20 7.84 0.54
N PHE A 345 -14.63 7.32 -0.53
CA PHE A 345 -14.13 8.13 -1.63
C PHE A 345 -15.26 8.89 -2.35
N LEU A 346 -16.37 8.22 -2.65
CA LEU A 346 -17.54 8.85 -3.25
C LEU A 346 -18.13 9.95 -2.35
N TRP A 347 -18.21 9.69 -1.04
CA TRP A 347 -18.66 10.70 -0.08
C TRP A 347 -17.74 11.91 -0.06
N LEU A 348 -16.42 11.71 -0.08
CA LEU A 348 -15.44 12.80 -0.12
C LEU A 348 -15.56 13.64 -1.40
N LEU A 349 -15.84 13.03 -2.55
CA LEU A 349 -16.08 13.71 -3.81
C LEU A 349 -17.35 14.58 -3.73
N LEU A 350 -18.46 14.00 -3.26
CA LEU A 350 -19.75 14.69 -3.16
C LEU A 350 -19.74 15.81 -2.12
N ALA A 351 -19.02 15.65 -1.02
CA ALA A 351 -18.88 16.70 -0.01
C ALA A 351 -18.15 17.95 -0.55
N ARG A 352 -17.22 17.75 -1.49
CA ARG A 352 -16.42 18.85 -2.08
C ARG A 352 -17.19 19.63 -3.16
N THR A 353 -18.07 18.99 -3.92
CA THR A 353 -18.89 19.68 -4.93
C THR A 353 -19.85 20.67 -4.28
N ARG A 354 -20.38 20.38 -3.09
CA ARG A 354 -21.25 21.29 -2.34
C ARG A 354 -20.57 22.61 -1.89
N THR A 355 -19.24 22.65 -1.82
CA THR A 355 -18.49 23.87 -1.43
C THR A 355 -18.05 24.71 -2.63
N LEU A 356 -18.25 24.22 -3.86
CA LEU A 356 -17.92 24.95 -5.10
C LEU A 356 -19.15 25.57 -5.78
N ASP A 357 -20.36 25.19 -5.33
CA ASP A 357 -21.66 25.70 -5.85
C ASP A 357 -22.28 26.80 -4.98
N VAL A 358 -21.48 27.43 -4.08
CA VAL A 358 -21.91 28.58 -3.26
C VAL A 358 -21.07 29.82 -3.54
#